data_3943265f323df5459356539d7c1b77b6
#
_entry.id   3943265f323df5459356539d7c1b77b6
#
_cell.length_a   1.000
_cell.length_b   1.000
_cell.length_c   1.000
_cell.angle_alpha   90.00
_cell.angle_beta   90.00
_cell.angle_gamma   90.00
#
_symmetry.space_group_name_H-M   'P 1'
#
loop_
_entity.id
_entity.type
_entity.pdbx_description
1 polymer ?
#
loop_
_entity_poly.entity_id
_entity_poly.type
_entity_poly.pdbx_seq_one_letter_code
_entity_poly.pdbx_strand_id
1 'polypeptide(L)'
;MKGGQQAPSALRVVVADDHHHVLPEIHAAIRRRLVPFQGVHVLHFDAHPDLSFPRSVDPALVFEPHALYDALDESVSGIAEFLLPLVYAGHVNQLMWIKPQWATQRLCVSLPLLHFIEEDAYAAVDAMASETIKPWDFFITELPDRLPSVSTHAPSSAIVDGHDVLAQLQRKPAQAYILDIDLDYFSTWNPFRKDLEQRVGAATANIVAQVFTALRYRDMGNGMSIAARSQDRRSFVAALGQLEDQKATQANDPSVFDPSSLVYQSILNTLTPLYRDGVDAPDLLTKFMNLMGTLDHDARQLVWWAGPNLDLPHHMSSNDEIERMVAALRDFLVDIATTNGKSAHPPSLVTIAKSTGDEYLPPHQLEFVQSRVLRCLRDVFGDLDVEFVAYEDVQDAEDNANEE
;
A
#
# COMPACT_ATOMS: atom_id res chain seq x y z
N MET A 1 31.11 -43.86 -3.99
CA MET A 1 29.72 -43.45 -3.87
C MET A 1 29.59 -42.12 -4.60
N LYS A 2 28.89 -42.10 -5.72
CA LYS A 2 28.63 -40.87 -6.48
C LYS A 2 27.53 -40.15 -5.73
N GLY A 3 27.85 -38.98 -5.18
CA GLY A 3 26.83 -38.10 -4.62
C GLY A 3 25.87 -37.69 -5.73
N GLY A 4 24.64 -38.18 -5.65
CA GLY A 4 23.57 -37.71 -6.54
C GLY A 4 23.39 -36.20 -6.27
N GLN A 5 23.67 -35.37 -7.25
CA GLN A 5 23.17 -34.01 -7.26
C GLN A 5 21.64 -34.14 -7.26
N GLN A 6 21.04 -33.78 -6.14
CA GLN A 6 19.61 -33.60 -6.07
C GLN A 6 19.26 -32.48 -7.09
N ALA A 7 18.36 -32.76 -8.01
CA ALA A 7 17.85 -31.72 -8.91
C ALA A 7 17.40 -30.54 -8.08
N PRO A 8 17.69 -29.30 -8.48
CA PRO A 8 17.19 -28.13 -7.77
C PRO A 8 15.68 -28.27 -7.63
N SER A 9 15.18 -28.15 -6.41
CA SER A 9 13.73 -28.16 -6.15
C SER A 9 13.11 -26.96 -6.88
N ALA A 10 11.96 -27.16 -7.51
CA ALA A 10 11.21 -26.07 -8.13
C ALA A 10 10.99 -24.92 -7.13
N LEU A 11 11.06 -23.69 -7.61
CA LEU A 11 10.83 -22.51 -6.77
C LEU A 11 9.35 -22.43 -6.41
N ARG A 12 9.06 -22.38 -5.10
CA ARG A 12 7.69 -22.24 -4.61
C ARG A 12 7.18 -20.82 -4.88
N VAL A 13 6.03 -20.75 -5.54
CA VAL A 13 5.30 -19.52 -5.85
C VAL A 13 3.87 -19.69 -5.33
N VAL A 14 3.42 -18.79 -4.49
CA VAL A 14 2.05 -18.77 -3.98
C VAL A 14 1.33 -17.57 -4.57
N VAL A 15 0.16 -17.78 -5.13
CA VAL A 15 -0.69 -16.74 -5.72
C VAL A 15 -1.97 -16.66 -4.90
N ALA A 16 -2.17 -15.54 -4.22
CA ALA A 16 -3.35 -15.23 -3.43
C ALA A 16 -4.27 -14.23 -4.15
N ASP A 17 -5.49 -14.07 -3.68
CA ASP A 17 -6.42 -13.06 -4.20
C ASP A 17 -6.06 -11.68 -3.64
N ASP A 18 -6.29 -11.44 -2.37
CA ASP A 18 -5.96 -10.20 -1.67
C ASP A 18 -4.55 -10.27 -1.05
N HIS A 19 -3.90 -9.12 -0.88
CA HIS A 19 -2.47 -9.12 -0.54
C HIS A 19 -2.20 -9.70 0.85
N HIS A 20 -3.00 -9.40 1.86
CA HIS A 20 -2.79 -9.95 3.22
C HIS A 20 -2.94 -11.48 3.28
N HIS A 21 -3.61 -12.11 2.31
CA HIS A 21 -3.73 -13.56 2.22
C HIS A 21 -2.40 -14.29 1.92
N VAL A 22 -1.33 -13.56 1.61
CA VAL A 22 0.01 -14.16 1.54
C VAL A 22 0.62 -14.43 2.92
N LEU A 23 0.13 -13.77 3.98
CA LEU A 23 0.66 -13.90 5.34
C LEU A 23 0.59 -15.33 5.91
N PRO A 24 -0.53 -16.04 5.83
CA PRO A 24 -0.62 -17.46 6.23
C PRO A 24 0.41 -18.33 5.53
N GLU A 25 0.69 -18.09 4.25
CA GLU A 25 1.64 -18.85 3.47
C GLU A 25 3.09 -18.53 3.84
N ILE A 26 3.39 -17.27 4.14
CA ILE A 26 4.69 -16.87 4.70
C ILE A 26 4.91 -17.57 6.05
N HIS A 27 3.93 -17.57 6.95
CA HIS A 27 4.00 -18.28 8.22
C HIS A 27 4.13 -19.81 8.03
N ALA A 28 3.42 -20.39 7.04
CA ALA A 28 3.57 -21.81 6.70
C ALA A 28 4.98 -22.12 6.19
N ALA A 29 5.57 -21.27 5.36
CA ALA A 29 6.94 -21.41 4.89
C ALA A 29 7.97 -21.32 6.03
N ILE A 30 7.77 -20.42 6.99
CA ILE A 30 8.59 -20.31 8.21
C ILE A 30 8.47 -21.61 9.04
N ARG A 31 7.25 -22.10 9.30
CA ARG A 31 7.01 -23.36 10.05
C ARG A 31 7.66 -24.57 9.37
N ARG A 32 7.63 -24.61 8.04
CA ARG A 32 8.26 -25.67 7.22
C ARG A 32 9.77 -25.49 7.08
N ARG A 33 10.36 -24.40 7.62
CA ARG A 33 11.78 -24.03 7.50
C ARG A 33 12.25 -23.79 6.07
N LEU A 34 11.37 -23.42 5.18
CA LEU A 34 11.69 -22.94 3.84
C LEU A 34 12.20 -21.50 3.90
N VAL A 35 11.62 -20.73 4.81
CA VAL A 35 12.03 -19.37 5.18
C VAL A 35 12.57 -19.40 6.62
N PRO A 36 13.71 -18.75 6.93
CA PRO A 36 14.22 -18.64 8.29
C PRO A 36 13.21 -18.00 9.25
N PHE A 37 13.29 -18.39 10.53
CA PHE A 37 12.41 -17.81 11.55
C PHE A 37 12.68 -16.31 11.79
N GLN A 38 13.90 -15.84 11.56
CA GLN A 38 14.30 -14.45 11.77
C GLN A 38 15.30 -14.00 10.71
N GLY A 39 15.37 -12.69 10.51
CA GLY A 39 16.39 -12.10 9.64
C GLY A 39 16.05 -12.21 8.14
N VAL A 40 14.76 -12.32 7.82
CA VAL A 40 14.27 -12.39 6.44
C VAL A 40 14.27 -11.00 5.81
N HIS A 41 14.68 -10.93 4.55
CA HIS A 41 14.48 -9.75 3.71
C HIS A 41 13.22 -9.92 2.89
N VAL A 42 12.45 -8.85 2.69
CA VAL A 42 11.31 -8.81 1.78
C VAL A 42 11.60 -7.80 0.67
N LEU A 43 11.50 -8.25 -0.57
CA LEU A 43 11.47 -7.40 -1.75
C LEU A 43 10.01 -7.30 -2.17
N HIS A 44 9.41 -6.15 -1.91
CA HIS A 44 7.98 -5.89 -2.05
C HIS A 44 7.74 -5.00 -3.26
N PHE A 45 7.24 -5.59 -4.35
CA PHE A 45 6.84 -4.91 -5.59
C PHE A 45 5.36 -4.60 -5.53
N ASP A 46 5.02 -3.32 -5.42
CA ASP A 46 3.65 -2.90 -5.20
C ASP A 46 3.47 -1.41 -5.55
N ALA A 47 2.30 -1.03 -6.03
CA ALA A 47 1.91 0.37 -6.16
C ALA A 47 1.71 1.04 -4.80
N HIS A 48 1.47 0.25 -3.75
CA HIS A 48 1.21 0.65 -2.38
C HIS A 48 2.34 0.16 -1.45
N PRO A 49 2.58 0.79 -0.32
CA PRO A 49 3.65 0.36 0.60
C PRO A 49 3.23 -0.77 1.54
N ASP A 50 1.95 -1.05 1.70
CA ASP A 50 1.33 -2.02 2.62
C ASP A 50 1.87 -1.95 4.06
N LEU A 51 2.07 -0.72 4.52
CA LEU A 51 2.60 -0.38 5.83
C LEU A 51 1.57 0.41 6.66
N SER A 52 0.29 0.16 6.42
CA SER A 52 -0.77 0.67 7.30
C SER A 52 -0.61 0.06 8.68
N PHE A 53 -0.87 0.88 9.69
CA PHE A 53 -0.77 0.40 11.07
C PHE A 53 -2.07 -0.33 11.46
N PRO A 54 -1.98 -1.59 11.94
CA PRO A 54 -3.14 -2.39 12.28
C PRO A 54 -3.75 -1.92 13.61
N ARG A 55 -4.58 -0.89 13.56
CA ARG A 55 -5.18 -0.23 14.74
C ARG A 55 -6.17 -1.11 15.49
N SER A 56 -6.89 -1.95 14.77
CA SER A 56 -7.89 -2.86 15.32
C SER A 56 -7.27 -4.17 15.83
N VAL A 57 -6.00 -4.42 15.54
CA VAL A 57 -5.30 -5.66 15.93
C VAL A 57 -4.59 -5.46 17.26
N ASP A 58 -4.96 -6.24 18.28
CA ASP A 58 -4.19 -6.31 19.51
C ASP A 58 -2.77 -6.85 19.20
N PRO A 59 -1.69 -6.17 19.64
CA PRO A 59 -0.34 -6.63 19.43
C PRO A 59 -0.05 -8.08 19.89
N ALA A 60 -0.78 -8.59 20.87
CA ALA A 60 -0.66 -9.97 21.32
C ALA A 60 -1.06 -10.97 20.23
N LEU A 61 -2.01 -10.61 19.36
CA LEU A 61 -2.49 -11.47 18.27
C LEU A 61 -1.40 -11.75 17.21
N VAL A 62 -0.37 -10.91 17.11
CA VAL A 62 0.76 -11.16 16.20
C VAL A 62 1.42 -12.54 16.45
N PHE A 63 1.31 -13.06 17.66
CA PHE A 63 1.84 -14.38 18.04
C PHE A 63 0.78 -15.50 18.02
N GLU A 64 -0.45 -15.18 17.62
CA GLU A 64 -1.59 -16.08 17.48
C GLU A 64 -2.08 -16.07 16.01
N PRO A 65 -1.42 -16.81 15.09
CA PRO A 65 -1.58 -16.63 13.65
C PRO A 65 -3.03 -16.64 13.14
N HIS A 66 -3.87 -17.56 13.60
CA HIS A 66 -5.27 -17.62 13.13
C HIS A 66 -6.06 -16.38 13.55
N ALA A 67 -5.97 -15.97 14.80
CA ALA A 67 -6.64 -14.77 15.28
C ALA A 67 -6.10 -13.48 14.61
N LEU A 68 -4.82 -13.47 14.22
CA LEU A 68 -4.25 -12.38 13.44
C LEU A 68 -4.88 -12.32 12.03
N TYR A 69 -5.02 -13.46 11.35
CA TYR A 69 -5.60 -13.51 10.01
C TYR A 69 -7.05 -13.02 10.05
N ASP A 70 -7.86 -13.57 10.95
CA ASP A 70 -9.26 -13.15 11.14
C ASP A 70 -9.35 -11.63 11.42
N ALA A 71 -8.47 -11.10 12.26
CA ALA A 71 -8.45 -9.66 12.57
C ALA A 71 -8.03 -8.79 11.38
N LEU A 72 -7.17 -9.28 10.49
CA LEU A 72 -6.80 -8.58 9.25
C LEU A 72 -7.95 -8.61 8.23
N ASP A 73 -8.65 -9.75 8.10
CA ASP A 73 -9.81 -9.88 7.24
C ASP A 73 -10.97 -8.96 7.68
N GLU A 74 -11.16 -8.79 8.98
CA GLU A 74 -12.15 -7.87 9.54
C GLU A 74 -11.76 -6.40 9.44
N SER A 75 -10.47 -6.09 9.23
CA SER A 75 -9.96 -4.72 9.18
C SER A 75 -10.27 -4.05 7.84
N VAL A 76 -10.78 -2.82 7.89
CA VAL A 76 -11.05 -2.02 6.68
C VAL A 76 -9.80 -1.77 5.82
N SER A 77 -8.61 -1.78 6.43
CA SER A 77 -7.31 -1.60 5.78
C SER A 77 -6.41 -2.84 5.85
N GLY A 78 -6.97 -4.00 6.20
CA GLY A 78 -6.23 -5.22 6.48
C GLY A 78 -5.30 -5.66 5.36
N ILE A 79 -5.71 -5.46 4.10
CA ILE A 79 -4.88 -5.73 2.91
C ILE A 79 -3.52 -5.02 2.95
N ALA A 80 -3.45 -3.85 3.60
CA ALA A 80 -2.24 -3.03 3.71
C ALA A 80 -1.57 -3.13 5.09
N GLU A 81 -1.98 -4.08 5.96
CA GLU A 81 -1.53 -4.15 7.35
C GLU A 81 -0.64 -5.38 7.65
N PHE A 82 -0.46 -6.30 6.71
CA PHE A 82 0.16 -7.61 6.95
C PHE A 82 1.69 -7.60 7.12
N LEU A 83 2.39 -6.62 6.56
CA LEU A 83 3.86 -6.54 6.64
C LEU A 83 4.35 -6.15 8.04
N LEU A 84 3.67 -5.24 8.73
CA LEU A 84 4.07 -4.78 10.06
C LEU A 84 4.03 -5.90 11.12
N PRO A 85 3.06 -6.81 11.16
CA PRO A 85 3.09 -8.00 12.01
C PRO A 85 4.34 -8.87 11.83
N LEU A 86 4.80 -9.07 10.58
CA LEU A 86 6.03 -9.84 10.30
C LEU A 86 7.29 -9.16 10.87
N VAL A 87 7.33 -7.83 10.79
CA VAL A 87 8.43 -7.03 11.37
C VAL A 87 8.36 -7.07 12.89
N TYR A 88 7.18 -6.87 13.46
CA TYR A 88 6.98 -6.88 14.91
C TYR A 88 7.31 -8.23 15.54
N ALA A 89 6.91 -9.34 14.90
CA ALA A 89 7.30 -10.69 15.33
C ALA A 89 8.81 -10.95 15.19
N GLY A 90 9.55 -10.08 14.52
CA GLY A 90 10.99 -10.23 14.30
C GLY A 90 11.34 -11.23 13.20
N HIS A 91 10.38 -11.64 12.39
CA HIS A 91 10.62 -12.48 11.21
C HIS A 91 11.37 -11.68 10.14
N VAL A 92 10.85 -10.52 9.80
CA VAL A 92 11.43 -9.59 8.81
C VAL A 92 12.29 -8.56 9.51
N ASN A 93 13.52 -8.37 9.04
CA ASN A 93 14.43 -7.34 9.51
C ASN A 93 14.85 -6.34 8.42
N GLN A 94 14.48 -6.60 7.18
CA GLN A 94 14.70 -5.68 6.08
C GLN A 94 13.52 -5.76 5.10
N LEU A 95 12.91 -4.62 4.84
CA LEU A 95 11.84 -4.46 3.87
C LEU A 95 12.28 -3.46 2.81
N MET A 96 12.16 -3.82 1.55
CA MET A 96 12.42 -2.96 0.43
C MET A 96 11.17 -2.85 -0.42
N TRP A 97 10.55 -1.68 -0.37
CA TRP A 97 9.43 -1.36 -1.24
C TRP A 97 9.96 -0.85 -2.58
N ILE A 98 9.65 -1.59 -3.64
CA ILE A 98 9.99 -1.28 -5.02
C ILE A 98 8.70 -0.82 -5.67
N LYS A 99 8.54 0.48 -5.81
CA LYS A 99 7.31 1.08 -6.33
C LYS A 99 7.43 1.41 -7.83
N PRO A 100 6.33 1.44 -8.58
CA PRO A 100 6.35 1.95 -9.94
C PRO A 100 6.60 3.47 -9.95
N GLN A 101 7.19 3.98 -11.02
CA GLN A 101 7.56 5.40 -11.13
C GLN A 101 6.36 6.35 -11.05
N TRP A 102 5.20 5.91 -11.53
CA TRP A 102 3.98 6.69 -11.48
C TRP A 102 3.29 6.69 -10.10
N ALA A 103 3.67 5.80 -9.19
CA ALA A 103 3.17 5.83 -7.81
C ALA A 103 3.84 6.99 -7.06
N THR A 104 3.08 8.08 -6.90
CA THR A 104 3.61 9.33 -6.32
C THR A 104 3.47 9.39 -4.81
N GLN A 105 2.97 8.35 -4.16
CA GLN A 105 2.91 8.28 -2.71
C GLN A 105 4.30 8.53 -2.12
N ARG A 106 4.38 9.48 -1.22
CA ARG A 106 5.63 9.87 -0.55
C ARG A 106 5.59 9.36 0.88
N LEU A 107 6.27 8.26 1.11
CA LEU A 107 6.63 7.89 2.48
C LEU A 107 7.80 8.78 2.94
N CYS A 108 7.74 9.29 4.16
CA CYS A 108 8.86 10.04 4.75
C CYS A 108 9.87 9.05 5.32
N VAL A 109 10.93 8.76 4.59
CA VAL A 109 11.93 7.72 4.95
C VAL A 109 13.06 8.27 5.83
N SER A 110 13.03 9.54 6.16
CA SER A 110 14.11 10.17 6.93
C SER A 110 14.10 9.88 8.43
N LEU A 111 13.15 9.07 8.88
CA LEU A 111 12.99 8.74 10.31
C LEU A 111 12.68 7.25 10.45
N PRO A 112 12.97 6.62 11.59
CA PRO A 112 12.51 5.25 11.87
C PRO A 112 11.03 5.13 11.56
N LEU A 113 10.56 3.99 11.09
CA LEU A 113 9.19 3.72 10.59
C LEU A 113 8.06 4.19 11.52
N LEU A 114 8.37 4.39 12.78
CA LEU A 114 7.55 4.99 13.83
C LEU A 114 6.85 6.30 13.42
N HIS A 115 7.32 6.97 12.37
CA HIS A 115 6.79 8.28 11.96
C HIS A 115 5.64 8.22 10.95
N PHE A 116 5.34 7.05 10.40
CA PHE A 116 4.18 6.84 9.50
C PHE A 116 2.89 6.55 10.24
N ILE A 117 3.04 6.17 11.49
CA ILE A 117 1.95 5.77 12.31
C ILE A 117 1.26 7.02 12.83
N GLU A 118 -0.03 7.15 12.64
CA GLU A 118 -0.83 8.24 13.19
C GLU A 118 -0.65 8.37 14.70
N GLU A 119 -0.89 9.57 15.27
CA GLU A 119 -0.58 9.89 16.67
C GLU A 119 -1.11 8.88 17.70
N ASP A 120 -2.26 8.27 17.46
CA ASP A 120 -2.82 7.26 18.38
C ASP A 120 -2.04 5.95 18.36
N ALA A 121 -1.42 5.64 17.23
CA ALA A 121 -0.50 4.54 17.09
C ALA A 121 0.90 4.89 17.66
N TYR A 122 1.27 6.16 17.69
CA TYR A 122 2.51 6.62 18.32
C TYR A 122 2.59 6.24 19.79
N ALA A 123 1.52 6.47 20.55
CA ALA A 123 1.48 6.07 21.95
C ALA A 123 1.59 4.56 22.14
N ALA A 124 0.95 3.79 21.22
CA ALA A 124 1.05 2.33 21.22
C ALA A 124 2.45 1.86 20.82
N VAL A 125 3.04 2.46 19.78
CA VAL A 125 4.38 2.11 19.31
C VAL A 125 5.47 2.60 20.24
N ASP A 126 5.35 3.77 20.88
CA ASP A 126 6.28 4.21 21.94
C ASP A 126 6.22 3.25 23.15
N ALA A 127 5.03 2.79 23.52
CA ALA A 127 4.88 1.77 24.55
C ALA A 127 5.49 0.42 24.12
N MET A 128 5.43 0.08 22.83
CA MET A 128 5.99 -1.14 22.23
C MET A 128 7.49 -0.99 21.92
N ALA A 129 7.96 0.17 21.51
CA ALA A 129 9.37 0.45 21.19
C ALA A 129 10.26 0.45 22.43
N SER A 130 9.68 0.64 23.62
CA SER A 130 10.49 0.74 24.84
C SER A 130 11.19 -0.56 25.25
N GLU A 131 10.77 -1.74 24.77
CA GLU A 131 11.37 -3.00 25.26
C GLU A 131 11.65 -4.13 24.26
N THR A 132 11.07 -4.18 23.03
CA THR A 132 11.10 -5.45 22.26
C THR A 132 11.25 -5.42 20.75
N ILE A 133 11.12 -4.30 20.05
CA ILE A 133 11.25 -4.30 18.58
C ILE A 133 12.73 -4.36 18.21
N LYS A 134 13.12 -5.44 17.52
CA LYS A 134 14.46 -5.54 16.94
C LYS A 134 14.62 -4.47 15.85
N PRO A 135 15.81 -3.86 15.71
CA PRO A 135 16.08 -2.93 14.64
C PRO A 135 15.81 -3.58 13.27
N TRP A 136 15.12 -2.88 12.41
CA TRP A 136 14.90 -3.29 11.05
C TRP A 136 15.16 -2.12 10.09
N ASP A 137 15.48 -2.46 8.85
CA ASP A 137 15.83 -1.49 7.82
C ASP A 137 14.71 -1.42 6.77
N PHE A 138 14.34 -0.19 6.38
CA PHE A 138 13.37 0.06 5.33
C PHE A 138 13.98 0.87 4.21
N PHE A 139 13.73 0.44 2.98
CA PHE A 139 14.23 1.08 1.77
C PHE A 139 13.11 1.29 0.76
N ILE A 140 13.19 2.37 0.00
CA ILE A 140 12.30 2.63 -1.13
C ILE A 140 13.15 2.79 -2.38
N THR A 141 12.72 2.17 -3.47
CA THR A 141 13.35 2.32 -4.78
C THR A 141 12.34 2.25 -5.91
N GLU A 142 12.78 2.62 -7.11
CA GLU A 142 12.04 2.47 -8.36
C GLU A 142 12.93 1.75 -9.35
N LEU A 143 12.37 0.87 -10.17
CA LEU A 143 13.14 0.32 -11.28
C LEU A 143 13.24 1.37 -12.41
N PRO A 144 14.44 1.55 -13.00
CA PRO A 144 14.60 2.46 -14.12
C PRO A 144 13.81 1.95 -15.33
N ASP A 145 12.97 2.81 -15.91
CA ASP A 145 12.36 2.54 -17.20
C ASP A 145 13.45 2.61 -18.29
N ARG A 146 13.56 1.59 -19.14
CA ARG A 146 14.67 1.48 -20.14
C ARG A 146 14.56 2.45 -21.31
N LEU A 147 13.50 3.23 -21.41
CA LEU A 147 13.47 4.32 -22.36
C LEU A 147 14.10 5.57 -21.71
N PRO A 148 14.96 6.32 -22.42
CA PRO A 148 15.48 7.57 -21.92
C PRO A 148 14.33 8.58 -21.83
N SER A 149 13.55 8.50 -20.75
CA SER A 149 12.63 9.57 -20.41
C SER A 149 13.47 10.73 -19.88
N VAL A 150 13.29 11.90 -20.47
CA VAL A 150 13.84 13.14 -19.94
C VAL A 150 13.16 13.39 -18.60
N SER A 151 13.74 12.84 -17.54
CA SER A 151 13.27 13.06 -16.18
C SER A 151 13.54 14.52 -15.80
N THR A 152 12.50 15.30 -15.70
CA THR A 152 12.54 16.70 -15.22
C THR A 152 12.38 16.82 -13.70
N HIS A 153 12.44 15.70 -12.97
CA HIS A 153 12.24 15.70 -11.52
C HIS A 153 13.58 15.36 -10.83
N ALA A 154 14.05 16.28 -10.01
CA ALA A 154 15.19 16.01 -9.13
C ALA A 154 14.85 14.85 -8.17
N PRO A 155 15.77 13.88 -7.99
CA PRO A 155 15.54 12.77 -7.08
C PRO A 155 15.30 13.30 -5.67
N SER A 156 14.24 12.83 -5.04
CA SER A 156 14.04 13.03 -3.60
C SER A 156 15.18 12.32 -2.88
N SER A 157 15.78 12.97 -1.88
CA SER A 157 16.93 12.45 -1.10
C SER A 157 16.64 11.17 -0.30
N ALA A 158 15.47 10.60 -0.44
CA ALA A 158 15.01 9.39 0.23
C ALA A 158 14.88 8.18 -0.72
N ILE A 159 14.99 8.36 -2.03
CA ILE A 159 14.96 7.26 -2.99
C ILE A 159 16.39 6.76 -3.14
N VAL A 160 16.61 5.52 -2.73
CA VAL A 160 17.90 4.84 -2.96
C VAL A 160 17.91 4.38 -4.42
N ASP A 161 18.93 4.74 -5.18
CA ASP A 161 19.10 4.33 -6.57
C ASP A 161 19.10 2.79 -6.65
N GLY A 162 18.45 2.21 -7.66
CA GLY A 162 18.39 0.75 -7.85
C GLY A 162 19.76 0.07 -7.85
N HIS A 163 20.83 0.77 -8.25
CA HIS A 163 22.23 0.31 -8.12
C HIS A 163 22.68 0.20 -6.66
N ASP A 164 22.26 1.10 -5.78
CA ASP A 164 22.59 1.01 -4.34
C ASP A 164 21.83 -0.12 -3.66
N VAL A 165 20.62 -0.41 -4.12
CA VAL A 165 19.82 -1.55 -3.68
C VAL A 165 20.51 -2.87 -4.01
N LEU A 166 20.94 -3.04 -5.25
CA LEU A 166 21.73 -4.19 -5.68
C LEU A 166 23.02 -4.30 -4.85
N ALA A 167 23.72 -3.18 -4.62
CA ALA A 167 24.93 -3.17 -3.81
C ALA A 167 24.68 -3.59 -2.36
N GLN A 168 23.51 -3.29 -1.79
CA GLN A 168 23.15 -3.71 -0.43
C GLN A 168 22.79 -5.20 -0.38
N LEU A 169 21.98 -5.70 -1.32
CA LEU A 169 21.69 -7.13 -1.45
C LEU A 169 22.96 -7.94 -1.73
N GLN A 170 23.90 -7.37 -2.50
CA GLN A 170 25.19 -7.98 -2.83
C GLN A 170 26.16 -8.03 -1.64
N ARG A 171 26.04 -7.11 -0.67
CA ARG A 171 26.91 -7.09 0.54
C ARG A 171 26.62 -8.22 1.51
N LYS A 172 25.41 -8.84 1.44
CA LYS A 172 25.00 -9.97 2.28
C LYS A 172 24.49 -11.14 1.42
N PRO A 173 25.32 -11.78 0.59
CA PRO A 173 24.88 -12.70 -0.46
C PRO A 173 24.28 -14.03 0.02
N ALA A 174 24.17 -14.27 1.31
CA ALA A 174 23.68 -15.52 1.88
C ALA A 174 22.40 -15.36 2.70
N GLN A 175 21.75 -14.20 2.65
CA GLN A 175 20.55 -13.98 3.45
C GLN A 175 19.31 -14.40 2.67
N ALA A 176 18.44 -15.19 3.31
CA ALA A 176 17.17 -15.61 2.74
C ALA A 176 16.26 -14.39 2.50
N TYR A 177 15.58 -14.39 1.36
CA TYR A 177 14.61 -13.33 1.05
C TYR A 177 13.31 -13.92 0.49
N ILE A 178 12.25 -13.17 0.68
CA ILE A 178 10.95 -13.37 0.06
C ILE A 178 10.85 -12.35 -1.08
N LEU A 179 10.41 -12.79 -2.25
CA LEU A 179 10.00 -11.93 -3.35
C LEU A 179 8.48 -11.84 -3.30
N ASP A 180 7.99 -10.68 -2.95
CA ASP A 180 6.58 -10.37 -2.80
C ASP A 180 6.15 -9.41 -3.91
N ILE A 181 5.13 -9.78 -4.69
CA ILE A 181 4.69 -9.06 -5.87
C ILE A 181 3.18 -8.87 -5.81
N ASP A 182 2.73 -7.63 -5.65
CA ASP A 182 1.37 -7.28 -6.00
C ASP A 182 1.27 -7.03 -7.50
N LEU A 183 0.28 -7.61 -8.17
CA LEU A 183 0.10 -7.41 -9.61
C LEU A 183 -0.38 -5.99 -9.94
N ASP A 184 -0.87 -5.25 -8.98
CA ASP A 184 -1.23 -3.84 -9.11
C ASP A 184 0.00 -2.92 -9.32
N TYR A 185 1.21 -3.41 -8.97
CA TYR A 185 2.48 -2.77 -9.35
C TYR A 185 2.54 -2.43 -10.84
N PHE A 186 1.93 -3.24 -11.68
CA PHE A 186 1.98 -3.06 -13.14
C PHE A 186 0.88 -2.16 -13.68
N SER A 187 -0.26 -2.08 -13.01
CA SER A 187 -1.39 -1.25 -13.38
C SER A 187 -2.37 -1.20 -12.23
N THR A 188 -2.76 -0.05 -11.76
CA THR A 188 -3.71 0.06 -10.65
C THR A 188 -4.83 1.03 -10.90
N TRP A 189 -6.03 0.66 -10.47
CA TRP A 189 -7.12 1.60 -10.22
C TRP A 189 -7.05 2.09 -8.79
N ASN A 190 -7.53 3.29 -8.56
CA ASN A 190 -7.98 3.68 -7.23
C ASN A 190 -9.50 3.39 -7.19
N PRO A 191 -9.96 2.37 -6.47
CA PRO A 191 -11.38 2.00 -6.46
C PRO A 191 -12.27 3.13 -5.94
N PHE A 192 -11.81 3.85 -4.92
CA PHE A 192 -12.51 5.01 -4.37
C PHE A 192 -12.70 6.12 -5.40
N ARG A 193 -11.67 6.39 -6.19
CA ARG A 193 -11.72 7.37 -7.27
C ARG A 193 -12.64 6.92 -8.40
N LYS A 194 -12.54 5.66 -8.80
CA LYS A 194 -13.38 5.04 -9.82
C LYS A 194 -14.87 5.19 -9.48
N ASP A 195 -15.26 4.80 -8.26
CA ASP A 195 -16.64 4.87 -7.81
C ASP A 195 -17.15 6.32 -7.74
N LEU A 196 -16.32 7.22 -7.21
CA LEU A 196 -16.65 8.63 -7.16
C LEU A 196 -16.82 9.22 -8.57
N GLU A 197 -15.90 8.95 -9.49
CA GLU A 197 -15.99 9.43 -10.87
C GLU A 197 -17.23 8.88 -11.61
N GLN A 198 -17.61 7.64 -11.38
CA GLN A 198 -18.82 7.05 -11.93
C GLN A 198 -20.08 7.74 -11.41
N ARG A 199 -20.09 8.12 -10.12
CA ARG A 199 -21.27 8.69 -9.47
C ARG A 199 -21.45 10.19 -9.73
N VAL A 200 -20.36 10.98 -9.71
CA VAL A 200 -20.41 12.44 -9.73
C VAL A 200 -19.66 13.06 -10.92
N GLY A 201 -18.98 12.26 -11.73
CA GLY A 201 -18.18 12.68 -12.88
C GLY A 201 -16.76 13.13 -12.50
N ALA A 202 -15.81 12.99 -13.43
CA ALA A 202 -14.38 13.22 -13.21
C ALA A 202 -14.06 14.67 -12.77
N ALA A 203 -14.77 15.67 -13.29
CA ALA A 203 -14.55 17.07 -12.92
C ALA A 203 -14.85 17.30 -11.43
N THR A 204 -15.94 16.73 -10.95
CA THR A 204 -16.36 16.78 -9.55
C THR A 204 -15.38 16.01 -8.65
N ALA A 205 -15.02 14.79 -9.04
CA ALA A 205 -14.05 13.97 -8.31
C ALA A 205 -12.69 14.68 -8.17
N ASN A 206 -12.25 15.43 -9.17
CA ASN A 206 -11.02 16.23 -9.10
C ASN A 206 -11.11 17.38 -8.08
N ILE A 207 -12.26 18.02 -7.93
CA ILE A 207 -12.45 19.03 -6.86
C ILE A 207 -12.33 18.35 -5.50
N VAL A 208 -13.02 17.23 -5.31
CA VAL A 208 -12.95 16.45 -4.06
C VAL A 208 -11.51 16.03 -3.79
N ALA A 209 -10.81 15.47 -4.78
CA ALA A 209 -9.42 15.06 -4.64
C ALA A 209 -8.53 16.21 -4.16
N GLN A 210 -8.65 17.40 -4.75
CA GLN A 210 -7.88 18.57 -4.33
C GLN A 210 -8.17 18.97 -2.87
N VAL A 211 -9.43 18.90 -2.43
CA VAL A 211 -9.80 19.23 -1.04
C VAL A 211 -9.12 18.30 -0.04
N PHE A 212 -9.03 17.01 -0.33
CA PHE A 212 -8.47 16.02 0.58
C PHE A 212 -6.96 15.82 0.43
N THR A 213 -6.35 16.17 -0.72
CA THR A 213 -4.92 15.89 -0.98
C THR A 213 -4.03 17.12 -0.98
N ALA A 214 -4.58 18.33 -1.19
CA ALA A 214 -3.80 19.57 -1.23
C ALA A 214 -3.47 20.15 0.16
N LEU A 215 -3.61 19.36 1.21
CA LEU A 215 -3.39 19.77 2.61
C LEU A 215 -1.89 19.84 2.94
N ARG A 216 -1.49 20.85 3.71
CA ARG A 216 -0.08 21.07 4.05
C ARG A 216 0.49 19.97 4.95
N TYR A 217 -0.32 19.33 5.78
CA TYR A 217 0.14 18.22 6.62
C TYR A 217 0.48 16.94 5.81
N ARG A 218 -0.04 16.82 4.59
CA ARG A 218 0.31 15.75 3.65
C ARG A 218 1.60 16.03 2.85
N ASP A 219 2.11 17.27 2.88
CA ASP A 219 3.36 17.63 2.22
C ASP A 219 4.55 17.32 3.14
N MET A 220 5.24 16.24 2.86
CA MET A 220 6.36 15.75 3.66
C MET A 220 7.63 16.62 3.50
N GLY A 221 7.70 17.45 2.47
CA GLY A 221 8.85 18.33 2.20
C GLY A 221 8.82 19.68 2.93
N ASN A 222 7.75 20.02 3.60
CA ASN A 222 7.55 21.38 4.16
C ASN A 222 8.15 21.61 5.57
N GLY A 223 8.88 20.64 6.14
CA GLY A 223 9.55 20.76 7.43
C GLY A 223 8.63 20.81 8.67
N MET A 224 7.33 20.54 8.51
CA MET A 224 6.40 20.48 9.65
C MET A 224 6.78 19.35 10.60
N SER A 225 6.71 19.61 11.91
CA SER A 225 6.82 18.57 12.92
C SER A 225 5.60 17.64 12.89
N ILE A 226 5.77 16.42 13.41
CA ILE A 226 4.70 15.44 13.50
C ILE A 226 3.52 15.95 14.30
N ALA A 227 3.78 16.54 15.47
CA ALA A 227 2.74 17.13 16.31
C ALA A 227 1.92 18.21 15.58
N ALA A 228 2.59 19.04 14.75
CA ALA A 228 1.90 20.02 13.94
C ALA A 228 1.04 19.39 12.84
N ARG A 229 1.53 18.31 12.20
CA ARG A 229 0.78 17.54 11.19
C ARG A 229 -0.47 16.91 11.79
N SER A 230 -0.32 16.25 12.92
CA SER A 230 -1.44 15.64 13.65
C SER A 230 -2.47 16.67 14.08
N GLN A 231 -2.02 17.84 14.55
CA GLN A 231 -2.94 18.93 14.92
C GLN A 231 -3.73 19.41 13.70
N ASP A 232 -3.06 19.65 12.56
CA ASP A 232 -3.75 20.08 11.32
C ASP A 232 -4.75 19.02 10.85
N ARG A 233 -4.37 17.74 10.90
CA ARG A 233 -5.25 16.63 10.53
C ARG A 233 -6.49 16.60 11.43
N ARG A 234 -6.32 16.67 12.75
CA ARG A 234 -7.46 16.73 13.70
C ARG A 234 -8.37 17.91 13.40
N SER A 235 -7.79 19.07 13.13
CA SER A 235 -8.56 20.28 12.79
C SER A 235 -9.34 20.10 11.49
N PHE A 236 -8.74 19.46 10.48
CA PHE A 236 -9.38 19.15 9.19
C PHE A 236 -10.54 18.18 9.38
N VAL A 237 -10.31 17.05 10.05
CA VAL A 237 -11.34 16.04 10.30
C VAL A 237 -12.49 16.60 11.13
N ALA A 238 -12.19 17.37 12.18
CA ALA A 238 -13.21 17.98 13.02
C ALA A 238 -14.06 19.01 12.26
N ALA A 239 -13.45 19.81 11.37
CA ALA A 239 -14.19 20.76 10.56
C ALA A 239 -15.10 20.07 9.53
N LEU A 240 -14.61 18.98 8.91
CA LEU A 240 -15.42 18.18 7.99
C LEU A 240 -16.52 17.42 8.72
N GLY A 241 -16.24 16.87 9.92
CA GLY A 241 -17.24 16.21 10.76
C GLY A 241 -18.41 17.12 11.12
N GLN A 242 -18.16 18.42 11.34
CA GLN A 242 -19.24 19.39 11.52
C GLN A 242 -20.20 19.48 10.31
N LEU A 243 -19.69 19.28 9.10
CA LEU A 243 -20.53 19.21 7.89
C LEU A 243 -21.35 17.90 7.85
N GLU A 244 -20.82 16.83 8.38
CA GLU A 244 -21.47 15.53 8.43
C GLU A 244 -22.53 15.46 9.51
N ASP A 245 -22.22 15.88 10.73
CA ASP A 245 -23.14 15.87 11.89
C ASP A 245 -24.38 16.75 11.68
N GLN A 246 -24.23 17.87 10.99
CA GLN A 246 -25.37 18.72 10.66
C GLN A 246 -26.35 18.09 9.66
N LYS A 247 -25.90 17.07 8.91
CA LYS A 247 -26.78 16.26 8.07
C LYS A 247 -27.66 15.28 8.88
N ALA A 248 -27.13 14.69 9.94
CA ALA A 248 -27.83 13.69 10.73
C ALA A 248 -29.02 14.29 11.49
N THR A 249 -28.93 15.59 11.84
CA THR A 249 -29.97 16.30 12.57
C THR A 249 -30.98 17.03 11.70
N GLN A 250 -30.65 17.31 10.43
CA GLN A 250 -31.49 18.10 9.51
C GLN A 250 -31.42 17.52 8.08
N ALA A 251 -32.04 16.39 7.86
CA ALA A 251 -31.95 15.57 6.65
C ALA A 251 -32.20 16.30 5.30
N ASN A 252 -32.64 17.56 5.30
CA ASN A 252 -32.92 18.36 4.09
C ASN A 252 -32.67 19.87 4.25
N ASP A 253 -31.85 20.34 5.17
CA ASP A 253 -31.57 21.77 5.25
C ASP A 253 -30.35 22.15 4.38
N PRO A 254 -30.54 22.75 3.18
CA PRO A 254 -29.46 23.22 2.34
C PRO A 254 -28.70 24.43 2.92
N SER A 255 -29.18 25.01 4.02
CA SER A 255 -28.61 26.23 4.61
C SER A 255 -27.18 26.07 5.11
N VAL A 256 -26.74 24.84 5.41
CA VAL A 256 -25.35 24.54 5.80
C VAL A 256 -24.36 24.90 4.70
N PHE A 257 -24.77 24.77 3.45
CA PHE A 257 -23.95 25.11 2.28
C PHE A 257 -24.22 26.53 1.77
N ASP A 258 -25.04 27.32 2.48
CA ASP A 258 -25.26 28.72 2.16
C ASP A 258 -24.03 29.56 2.55
N PRO A 259 -23.38 30.23 1.60
CA PRO A 259 -22.25 31.12 1.88
C PRO A 259 -22.50 32.18 2.94
N SER A 260 -23.75 32.56 3.19
CA SER A 260 -24.13 33.54 4.22
C SER A 260 -24.21 32.94 5.61
N SER A 261 -24.19 31.60 5.76
CA SER A 261 -24.33 30.98 7.07
C SER A 261 -23.05 31.11 7.90
N LEU A 262 -23.21 31.30 9.21
CA LEU A 262 -22.07 31.38 10.13
C LEU A 262 -21.26 30.08 10.18
N VAL A 263 -21.92 28.96 9.98
CA VAL A 263 -21.27 27.62 9.96
C VAL A 263 -20.36 27.51 8.77
N TYR A 264 -20.88 27.84 7.56
CA TYR A 264 -20.08 27.88 6.34
C TYR A 264 -18.83 28.75 6.50
N GLN A 265 -19.00 29.98 7.02
CA GLN A 265 -17.88 30.88 7.24
C GLN A 265 -16.88 30.37 8.29
N SER A 266 -17.36 29.72 9.34
CA SER A 266 -16.51 29.11 10.36
C SER A 266 -15.66 27.99 9.78
N ILE A 267 -16.26 27.09 8.98
CA ILE A 267 -15.58 25.98 8.33
C ILE A 267 -14.53 26.51 7.33
N LEU A 268 -14.90 27.47 6.50
CA LEU A 268 -13.98 28.09 5.55
C LEU A 268 -12.76 28.69 6.24
N ASN A 269 -12.98 29.45 7.32
CA ASN A 269 -11.91 30.06 8.11
C ASN A 269 -11.02 29.02 8.80
N THR A 270 -11.58 27.91 9.24
CA THR A 270 -10.82 26.81 9.89
C THR A 270 -10.00 26.03 8.88
N LEU A 271 -10.56 25.72 7.73
CA LEU A 271 -9.91 24.88 6.72
C LEU A 271 -8.88 25.62 5.87
N THR A 272 -9.14 26.88 5.50
CA THR A 272 -8.26 27.67 4.61
C THR A 272 -6.77 27.61 5.00
N PRO A 273 -6.37 27.82 6.27
CA PRO A 273 -4.97 27.80 6.66
C PRO A 273 -4.31 26.42 6.65
N LEU A 274 -5.08 25.35 6.42
CA LEU A 274 -4.57 23.97 6.41
C LEU A 274 -4.04 23.53 5.04
N TYR A 275 -4.24 24.34 3.99
CA TYR A 275 -3.79 24.02 2.64
C TYR A 275 -2.34 24.45 2.38
N ARG A 276 -1.71 23.82 1.38
CA ARG A 276 -0.34 24.13 0.95
C ARG A 276 -0.28 25.52 0.32
N ASP A 277 0.87 26.14 0.41
CA ASP A 277 1.16 27.38 -0.31
C ASP A 277 0.92 27.21 -1.83
N GLY A 278 0.35 28.25 -2.44
CA GLY A 278 0.01 28.23 -3.87
C GLY A 278 -1.35 27.62 -4.21
N VAL A 279 -2.06 27.05 -3.25
CA VAL A 279 -3.46 26.60 -3.41
C VAL A 279 -4.39 27.78 -3.06
N ASP A 280 -5.27 28.13 -3.97
CA ASP A 280 -6.37 29.05 -3.65
C ASP A 280 -7.45 28.31 -2.84
N ALA A 281 -7.15 28.12 -1.55
CA ALA A 281 -8.02 27.37 -0.66
C ALA A 281 -9.42 27.97 -0.50
N PRO A 282 -9.63 29.30 -0.44
CA PRO A 282 -10.96 29.89 -0.39
C PRO A 282 -11.80 29.55 -1.64
N ASP A 283 -11.23 29.63 -2.85
CA ASP A 283 -11.93 29.30 -4.09
C ASP A 283 -12.21 27.77 -4.16
N LEU A 284 -11.22 26.95 -3.83
CA LEU A 284 -11.37 25.48 -3.82
C LEU A 284 -12.47 25.05 -2.84
N LEU A 285 -12.45 25.55 -1.61
CA LEU A 285 -13.45 25.23 -0.59
C LEU A 285 -14.84 25.75 -0.97
N THR A 286 -14.92 26.94 -1.55
CA THR A 286 -16.19 27.49 -2.05
C THR A 286 -16.78 26.58 -3.14
N LYS A 287 -15.96 26.13 -4.09
CA LYS A 287 -16.39 25.17 -5.14
C LYS A 287 -16.86 23.85 -4.53
N PHE A 288 -16.12 23.33 -3.55
CA PHE A 288 -16.46 22.11 -2.85
C PHE A 288 -17.80 22.23 -2.08
N MET A 289 -17.98 23.29 -1.33
CA MET A 289 -19.21 23.52 -0.55
C MET A 289 -20.43 23.67 -1.46
N ASN A 290 -20.30 24.44 -2.55
CA ASN A 290 -21.36 24.57 -3.55
C ASN A 290 -21.70 23.22 -4.19
N LEU A 291 -20.68 22.42 -4.53
CA LEU A 291 -20.84 21.08 -5.05
C LEU A 291 -21.61 20.20 -4.04
N MET A 292 -21.17 20.16 -2.78
CA MET A 292 -21.82 19.37 -1.73
C MET A 292 -23.29 19.74 -1.54
N GLY A 293 -23.63 21.02 -1.75
CA GLY A 293 -25.02 21.50 -1.72
C GLY A 293 -25.90 20.96 -2.85
N THR A 294 -25.31 20.58 -3.99
CA THR A 294 -26.04 20.06 -5.16
C THR A 294 -26.16 18.55 -5.19
N LEU A 295 -25.31 17.82 -4.45
CA LEU A 295 -25.31 16.36 -4.41
C LEU A 295 -26.46 15.82 -3.57
N ASP A 296 -26.99 14.68 -3.95
CA ASP A 296 -27.90 13.90 -3.10
C ASP A 296 -27.17 13.26 -1.92
N HIS A 297 -27.93 12.62 -1.05
CA HIS A 297 -27.37 12.01 0.18
C HIS A 297 -26.30 10.96 -0.13
N ASP A 298 -26.59 10.03 -1.04
CA ASP A 298 -25.71 8.90 -1.34
C ASP A 298 -24.40 9.37 -2.00
N ALA A 299 -24.48 10.33 -2.91
CA ALA A 299 -23.30 10.95 -3.53
C ALA A 299 -22.43 11.68 -2.49
N ARG A 300 -23.05 12.33 -1.49
CA ARG A 300 -22.29 12.96 -0.39
C ARG A 300 -21.61 11.91 0.51
N GLN A 301 -22.29 10.80 0.83
CA GLN A 301 -21.67 9.70 1.59
C GLN A 301 -20.45 9.15 0.84
N LEU A 302 -20.59 8.96 -0.47
CA LEU A 302 -19.48 8.51 -1.30
C LEU A 302 -18.31 9.51 -1.31
N VAL A 303 -18.58 10.84 -1.32
CA VAL A 303 -17.52 11.86 -1.18
C VAL A 303 -16.75 11.72 0.14
N TRP A 304 -17.44 11.45 1.25
CA TRP A 304 -16.81 11.25 2.55
C TRP A 304 -16.00 9.96 2.62
N TRP A 305 -16.50 8.90 2.02
CA TRP A 305 -15.84 7.61 1.94
C TRP A 305 -14.61 7.66 1.04
N ALA A 306 -14.74 8.20 -0.17
CA ALA A 306 -13.67 8.23 -1.15
C ALA A 306 -12.59 9.29 -0.83
N GLY A 307 -13.00 10.47 -0.34
CA GLY A 307 -12.15 11.64 -0.20
C GLY A 307 -10.80 11.39 0.46
N PRO A 308 -10.71 10.72 1.62
CA PRO A 308 -9.45 10.40 2.30
C PRO A 308 -8.50 9.54 1.48
N ASN A 309 -9.01 8.76 0.53
CA ASN A 309 -8.29 7.75 -0.24
C ASN A 309 -7.99 8.18 -1.69
N LEU A 310 -8.33 9.42 -2.08
CA LEU A 310 -8.13 9.90 -3.46
C LEU A 310 -6.66 10.21 -3.80
N ASP A 311 -5.74 10.11 -2.86
CA ASP A 311 -4.30 10.21 -3.07
C ASP A 311 -3.63 8.85 -3.30
N LEU A 312 -4.37 7.75 -3.17
CA LEU A 312 -3.88 6.44 -3.56
C LEU A 312 -3.56 6.41 -5.06
N PRO A 313 -2.59 5.61 -5.49
CA PRO A 313 -2.22 5.48 -6.90
C PRO A 313 -3.43 5.19 -7.80
N HIS A 314 -3.42 5.78 -8.97
CA HIS A 314 -4.40 5.54 -10.03
C HIS A 314 -3.72 5.68 -11.38
N HIS A 315 -3.31 4.57 -11.97
CA HIS A 315 -2.62 4.52 -13.25
C HIS A 315 -2.96 3.26 -14.03
N MET A 316 -3.69 3.45 -15.12
CA MET A 316 -4.04 2.37 -16.04
C MET A 316 -2.93 2.21 -17.08
N SER A 317 -2.07 1.23 -16.88
CA SER A 317 -0.98 0.93 -17.82
C SER A 317 -1.50 0.32 -19.12
N SER A 318 -0.90 0.71 -20.24
CA SER A 318 -1.08 -0.01 -21.50
C SER A 318 -0.32 -1.36 -21.47
N ASN A 319 -0.69 -2.27 -22.38
CA ASN A 319 0.03 -3.55 -22.50
C ASN A 319 1.53 -3.36 -22.78
N ASP A 320 1.91 -2.36 -23.58
CA ASP A 320 3.32 -2.06 -23.87
C ASP A 320 4.05 -1.54 -22.64
N GLU A 321 3.37 -0.81 -21.77
CA GLU A 321 3.91 -0.32 -20.49
C GLU A 321 4.13 -1.48 -19.52
N ILE A 322 3.14 -2.37 -19.37
CA ILE A 322 3.25 -3.58 -18.57
C ILE A 322 4.42 -4.45 -19.05
N GLU A 323 4.58 -4.66 -20.36
CA GLU A 323 5.70 -5.46 -20.92
C GLU A 323 7.07 -4.81 -20.59
N ARG A 324 7.18 -3.47 -20.62
CA ARG A 324 8.39 -2.76 -20.20
C ARG A 324 8.69 -2.94 -18.71
N MET A 325 7.66 -2.84 -17.86
CA MET A 325 7.80 -3.03 -16.41
C MET A 325 8.20 -4.47 -16.09
N VAL A 326 7.62 -5.47 -16.76
CA VAL A 326 8.02 -6.88 -16.62
C VAL A 326 9.46 -7.10 -17.09
N ALA A 327 9.90 -6.45 -18.17
CA ALA A 327 11.29 -6.51 -18.60
C ALA A 327 12.26 -5.89 -17.57
N ALA A 328 11.88 -4.76 -16.95
CA ALA A 328 12.68 -4.15 -15.89
C ALA A 328 12.75 -5.06 -14.64
N LEU A 329 11.63 -5.67 -14.25
CA LEU A 329 11.59 -6.68 -13.19
C LEU A 329 12.54 -7.85 -13.51
N ARG A 330 12.46 -8.40 -14.73
CA ARG A 330 13.33 -9.50 -15.16
C ARG A 330 14.80 -9.16 -15.02
N ASP A 331 15.20 -7.98 -15.51
CA ASP A 331 16.60 -7.58 -15.46
C ASP A 331 17.08 -7.38 -14.02
N PHE A 332 16.26 -6.79 -13.17
CA PHE A 332 16.52 -6.67 -11.74
C PHE A 332 16.71 -8.03 -11.08
N LEU A 333 15.82 -8.99 -11.37
CA LEU A 333 15.91 -10.35 -10.83
C LEU A 333 17.13 -11.11 -11.36
N VAL A 334 17.50 -10.94 -12.63
CA VAL A 334 18.73 -11.52 -13.22
C VAL A 334 19.97 -10.94 -12.52
N ASP A 335 20.00 -9.63 -12.26
CA ASP A 335 21.11 -9.00 -11.57
C ASP A 335 21.28 -9.50 -10.13
N ILE A 336 20.16 -9.70 -9.40
CA ILE A 336 20.20 -10.31 -8.06
C ILE A 336 20.67 -11.78 -8.14
N ALA A 337 20.18 -12.55 -9.13
CA ALA A 337 20.50 -13.97 -9.28
C ALA A 337 21.94 -14.23 -9.77
N THR A 338 22.68 -13.21 -10.25
CA THR A 338 24.02 -13.39 -10.86
C THR A 338 25.14 -12.63 -10.15
N THR A 339 25.01 -12.33 -8.89
CA THR A 339 25.98 -11.55 -8.12
C THR A 339 27.41 -12.08 -8.24
N ASN A 340 28.34 -11.24 -8.72
CA ASN A 340 29.76 -11.55 -8.87
C ASN A 340 30.07 -12.77 -9.78
N GLY A 341 29.23 -13.06 -10.79
CA GLY A 341 29.44 -14.19 -11.71
C GLY A 341 29.22 -15.56 -11.06
N LYS A 342 28.65 -15.61 -9.85
CA LYS A 342 28.19 -16.83 -9.20
C LYS A 342 26.67 -16.80 -9.14
N SER A 343 26.06 -17.96 -9.37
CA SER A 343 24.61 -18.11 -9.13
C SER A 343 24.31 -17.70 -7.69
N ALA A 344 23.56 -16.63 -7.51
CA ALA A 344 23.03 -16.27 -6.22
C ALA A 344 21.86 -17.21 -5.87
N HIS A 345 21.47 -17.24 -4.61
CA HIS A 345 20.35 -18.06 -4.18
C HIS A 345 19.04 -17.48 -4.75
N PRO A 346 18.12 -18.32 -5.26
CA PRO A 346 16.77 -17.88 -5.58
C PRO A 346 16.07 -17.39 -4.31
N PRO A 347 14.94 -16.66 -4.43
CA PRO A 347 14.11 -16.36 -3.27
C PRO A 347 13.70 -17.66 -2.56
N SER A 348 13.55 -17.58 -1.24
CA SER A 348 13.08 -18.73 -0.45
C SER A 348 11.60 -19.02 -0.66
N LEU A 349 10.86 -17.98 -1.06
CA LEU A 349 9.44 -17.99 -1.37
C LEU A 349 9.15 -16.83 -2.32
N VAL A 350 8.25 -17.05 -3.27
CA VAL A 350 7.60 -15.97 -4.04
C VAL A 350 6.14 -15.93 -3.62
N THR A 351 5.66 -14.74 -3.26
CA THR A 351 4.25 -14.46 -3.04
C THR A 351 3.75 -13.51 -4.12
N ILE A 352 2.54 -13.74 -4.61
CA ILE A 352 1.89 -12.90 -5.62
C ILE A 352 0.48 -12.62 -5.16
N ALA A 353 0.11 -11.35 -5.03
CA ALA A 353 -1.27 -10.91 -4.85
C ALA A 353 -1.88 -10.55 -6.20
N LYS A 354 -3.12 -10.97 -6.44
CA LYS A 354 -3.85 -10.61 -7.67
C LYS A 354 -4.45 -9.23 -7.60
N SER A 355 -4.83 -8.81 -6.40
CA SER A 355 -5.46 -7.51 -6.10
C SER A 355 -6.64 -7.17 -7.03
N THR A 356 -7.48 -8.18 -7.25
CA THR A 356 -8.70 -8.06 -8.06
C THR A 356 -9.96 -8.09 -7.22
N GLY A 357 -9.94 -8.76 -6.05
CA GLY A 357 -11.02 -8.78 -5.07
C GLY A 357 -11.19 -7.41 -4.42
N ASP A 358 -10.10 -6.77 -4.10
CA ASP A 358 -10.00 -5.40 -3.59
C ASP A 358 -10.13 -4.29 -4.66
N GLU A 359 -10.29 -4.70 -5.94
CA GLU A 359 -10.45 -3.84 -7.11
C GLU A 359 -9.25 -2.95 -7.47
N TYR A 360 -8.04 -3.16 -6.93
CA TYR A 360 -6.87 -2.36 -7.32
C TYR A 360 -6.34 -2.78 -8.69
N LEU A 361 -6.10 -4.05 -8.96
CA LEU A 361 -5.77 -4.46 -10.33
C LEU A 361 -7.04 -4.49 -11.20
N PRO A 362 -7.06 -3.82 -12.37
CA PRO A 362 -8.16 -3.96 -13.32
C PRO A 362 -8.41 -5.42 -13.71
N PRO A 363 -9.60 -6.00 -13.46
CA PRO A 363 -9.85 -7.43 -13.69
C PRO A 363 -9.57 -7.90 -15.12
N HIS A 364 -9.78 -7.03 -16.12
CA HIS A 364 -9.53 -7.33 -17.53
C HIS A 364 -8.02 -7.42 -17.88
N GLN A 365 -7.13 -6.99 -17.00
CA GLN A 365 -5.67 -7.06 -17.17
C GLN A 365 -5.05 -8.22 -16.39
N LEU A 366 -5.76 -8.87 -15.45
CA LEU A 366 -5.24 -9.91 -14.58
C LEU A 366 -4.51 -11.03 -15.36
N GLU A 367 -5.18 -11.66 -16.33
CA GLU A 367 -4.59 -12.76 -17.08
C GLU A 367 -3.32 -12.33 -17.84
N PHE A 368 -3.37 -11.13 -18.41
CA PHE A 368 -2.22 -10.57 -19.12
C PHE A 368 -1.03 -10.36 -18.19
N VAL A 369 -1.21 -9.63 -17.09
CA VAL A 369 -0.15 -9.33 -16.12
C VAL A 369 0.39 -10.60 -15.48
N GLN A 370 -0.47 -11.44 -14.91
CA GLN A 370 -0.10 -12.66 -14.21
C GLN A 370 0.72 -13.60 -15.10
N SER A 371 0.27 -13.81 -16.35
CA SER A 371 0.99 -14.69 -17.27
C SER A 371 2.41 -14.18 -17.61
N ARG A 372 2.62 -12.84 -17.68
CA ARG A 372 3.93 -12.23 -17.93
C ARG A 372 4.85 -12.36 -16.72
N VAL A 373 4.32 -12.08 -15.52
CA VAL A 373 5.07 -12.22 -14.27
C VAL A 373 5.52 -13.68 -14.07
N LEU A 374 4.61 -14.64 -14.18
CA LEU A 374 4.95 -16.06 -14.04
C LEU A 374 5.96 -16.54 -15.10
N ARG A 375 5.87 -16.04 -16.34
CA ARG A 375 6.86 -16.32 -17.38
C ARG A 375 8.23 -15.71 -17.02
N CYS A 376 8.25 -14.46 -16.58
CA CYS A 376 9.47 -13.79 -16.12
C CYS A 376 10.16 -14.59 -15.01
N LEU A 377 9.43 -15.05 -14.01
CA LEU A 377 9.98 -15.89 -12.93
C LEU A 377 10.55 -17.21 -13.45
N ARG A 378 9.86 -17.89 -14.41
CA ARG A 378 10.39 -19.11 -15.05
C ARG A 378 11.67 -18.84 -15.84
N ASP A 379 11.72 -17.74 -16.56
CA ASP A 379 12.89 -17.37 -17.36
C ASP A 379 14.13 -17.12 -16.50
N VAL A 380 13.93 -16.57 -15.27
CA VAL A 380 15.04 -16.24 -14.36
C VAL A 380 15.42 -17.41 -13.46
N PHE A 381 14.43 -18.12 -12.88
CA PHE A 381 14.67 -19.10 -11.81
C PHE A 381 14.46 -20.55 -12.24
N GLY A 382 13.93 -20.81 -13.45
CA GLY A 382 13.66 -22.17 -13.96
C GLY A 382 12.30 -22.68 -13.53
N ASP A 383 12.24 -23.94 -13.09
CA ASP A 383 10.98 -24.60 -12.74
C ASP A 383 10.30 -23.94 -11.52
N LEU A 384 9.00 -23.70 -11.64
CA LEU A 384 8.17 -23.12 -10.59
C LEU A 384 7.15 -24.16 -10.09
N ASP A 385 7.00 -24.23 -8.77
CA ASP A 385 5.91 -24.91 -8.08
C ASP A 385 4.87 -23.84 -7.69
N VAL A 386 3.85 -23.67 -8.54
CA VAL A 386 2.86 -22.60 -8.42
C VAL A 386 1.61 -23.14 -7.75
N GLU A 387 1.27 -22.58 -6.61
CA GLU A 387 0.06 -22.86 -5.84
C GLU A 387 -0.85 -21.63 -5.84
N PHE A 388 -2.10 -21.82 -6.23
CA PHE A 388 -3.14 -20.79 -6.13
C PHE A 388 -3.92 -21.07 -4.85
N VAL A 389 -3.92 -20.10 -3.93
CA VAL A 389 -4.67 -20.18 -2.69
C VAL A 389 -5.89 -19.27 -2.81
N ALA A 390 -7.07 -19.86 -2.57
CA ALA A 390 -8.30 -19.13 -2.36
C ALA A 390 -8.60 -19.19 -0.85
N TYR A 391 -8.79 -18.05 -0.23
CA TYR A 391 -9.38 -17.99 1.09
C TYR A 391 -10.89 -18.06 0.92
N GLU A 392 -11.48 -19.16 1.41
CA GLU A 392 -12.94 -19.24 1.57
C GLU A 392 -13.27 -18.34 2.75
N ASP A 393 -14.18 -17.39 2.56
CA ASP A 393 -14.77 -16.64 3.67
C ASP A 393 -15.31 -17.65 4.70
N VAL A 394 -14.89 -17.50 5.96
CA VAL A 394 -15.28 -18.41 7.07
C VAL A 394 -16.80 -18.49 7.21
N GLN A 395 -17.55 -17.49 6.74
CA GLN A 395 -19.01 -17.47 6.73
C GLN A 395 -19.63 -18.53 5.83
N ASP A 396 -19.02 -18.86 4.69
CA ASP A 396 -19.53 -19.92 3.78
C ASP A 396 -19.31 -21.33 4.35
N ALA A 397 -18.34 -21.53 5.22
CA ALA A 397 -18.06 -22.81 5.86
C ALA A 397 -19.04 -23.11 7.02
N GLU A 398 -19.51 -22.10 7.76
CA GLU A 398 -20.49 -22.28 8.82
C GLU A 398 -21.92 -22.51 8.27
N ASP A 399 -22.27 -21.88 7.16
CA ASP A 399 -23.58 -22.09 6.52
C ASP A 399 -23.69 -23.49 5.90
N ASN A 400 -22.61 -24.02 5.33
CA ASN A 400 -22.58 -25.39 4.81
C ASN A 400 -22.53 -26.46 5.91
N ALA A 401 -21.98 -26.17 7.08
CA ALA A 401 -21.95 -27.10 8.21
C ALA A 401 -23.31 -27.17 8.97
N ASN A 402 -24.19 -26.19 8.78
CA ASN A 402 -25.53 -26.18 9.36
C ASN A 402 -26.61 -26.76 8.42
N GLU A 403 -26.27 -27.09 7.17
CA GLU A 403 -27.19 -27.76 6.22
C GLU A 403 -26.98 -29.28 6.10
N GLU A 404 -25.98 -29.88 6.76
CA GLU A 404 -25.83 -31.34 6.93
C GLU A 404 -26.30 -31.80 8.34
#